data_f51653cb62c616ed428dd63874ae0c61
#
_entry.id   f51653cb62c616ed428dd63874ae0c61
#
_cell.length_a   1.000
_cell.length_b   1.000
_cell.length_c   1.000
_cell.angle_alpha   90.00
_cell.angle_beta   90.00
_cell.angle_gamma   90.00
#
_symmetry.space_group_name_H-M   'P 1'
#
loop_
_entity.id
_entity.type
_entity.pdbx_description
1 polymer ?
#
loop_
_entity_poly.entity_id
_entity_poly.type
_entity_poly.pdbx_seq_one_letter_code
_entity_poly.pdbx_strand_id
1 'polypeptide(L)'
;MTEMELKLIKMDTSHFYKKINGLGQKTVHNGRIFYDKFEHVSSLLTSQIIQSHLRREIVVAHSLILRGNKVENIVFDYNGRDAQRFYHRAQLMLRDEGFINFTAYTTKTQGHLHLYIHKGHTDLEEGKKLAKSLSMKLAAKCPMEWRMFPSNDFPPQFNILTLPYEVFAKERSAWARHM
;
A
#
# COMPACT_ATOMS: atom_id res chain seq x y z
N MET A 1 -1.63 -16.59 -1.38
CA MET A 1 -1.61 -15.88 -0.09
C MET A 1 -2.80 -16.29 0.74
N THR A 2 -2.63 -16.40 2.04
CA THR A 2 -3.71 -16.69 2.98
C THR A 2 -4.32 -15.40 3.52
N GLU A 3 -5.55 -15.47 4.04
CA GLU A 3 -6.15 -14.33 4.75
C GLU A 3 -5.31 -13.91 5.96
N MET A 4 -4.63 -14.87 6.60
CA MET A 4 -3.77 -14.59 7.75
C MET A 4 -2.61 -13.68 7.37
N GLU A 5 -2.04 -13.83 6.19
CA GLU A 5 -0.99 -12.96 5.68
C GLU A 5 -1.51 -11.55 5.36
N LEU A 6 -2.77 -11.45 4.90
CA LEU A 6 -3.44 -10.16 4.72
C LEU A 6 -3.69 -9.42 6.02
N LYS A 7 -3.87 -10.13 7.14
CA LYS A 7 -4.09 -9.52 8.46
C LYS A 7 -2.90 -8.71 8.96
N LEU A 8 -1.74 -8.87 8.34
CA LEU A 8 -0.58 -8.01 8.63
C LEU A 8 -0.82 -6.58 8.16
N ILE A 9 -1.70 -6.40 7.18
CA ILE A 9 -2.12 -5.08 6.72
C ILE A 9 -3.28 -4.62 7.60
N LYS A 10 -3.05 -3.59 8.40
CA LYS A 10 -4.10 -2.97 9.22
C LYS A 10 -4.97 -2.10 8.33
N MET A 11 -6.20 -2.54 8.11
CA MET A 11 -7.17 -1.82 7.30
C MET A 11 -8.53 -1.79 8.00
N ASP A 12 -9.36 -0.80 7.62
CA ASP A 12 -10.76 -0.75 8.05
C ASP A 12 -11.57 -1.67 7.14
N THR A 13 -12.08 -2.77 7.68
CA THR A 13 -12.86 -3.76 6.93
C THR A 13 -14.36 -3.46 6.92
N SER A 14 -14.80 -2.34 7.48
CA SER A 14 -16.22 -1.94 7.48
C SER A 14 -16.69 -1.45 6.11
N HIS A 15 -15.77 -1.15 5.22
CA HIS A 15 -16.03 -0.74 3.84
C HIS A 15 -14.84 -1.14 2.97
N PHE A 16 -15.00 -1.05 1.66
CA PHE A 16 -13.91 -1.32 0.72
C PHE A 16 -14.17 -0.63 -0.62
N TYR A 17 -13.27 -0.81 -1.56
CA TYR A 17 -13.37 -0.27 -2.92
C TYR A 17 -13.30 -1.42 -3.91
N LYS A 18 -14.09 -1.32 -4.98
CA LYS A 18 -14.14 -2.31 -6.05
C LYS A 18 -13.84 -1.62 -7.37
N LYS A 19 -12.98 -2.22 -8.18
CA LYS A 19 -12.63 -1.67 -9.48
C LYS A 19 -13.85 -1.62 -10.39
N ILE A 20 -14.04 -0.47 -11.06
CA ILE A 20 -15.10 -0.28 -12.03
C ILE A 20 -14.58 -0.50 -13.45
N ASN A 21 -15.49 -0.73 -14.40
CA ASN A 21 -15.19 -0.76 -15.81
C ASN A 21 -15.23 0.67 -16.37
N GLY A 22 -14.15 1.10 -17.02
CA GLY A 22 -14.04 2.45 -17.56
C GLY A 22 -13.60 3.49 -16.54
N LEU A 23 -13.91 4.75 -16.80
CA LEU A 23 -13.56 5.89 -15.96
C LEU A 23 -14.78 6.37 -15.17
N GLY A 24 -14.59 6.65 -13.90
CA GLY A 24 -15.61 7.24 -13.04
C GLY A 24 -15.56 8.76 -13.04
N GLN A 25 -15.92 9.35 -11.90
CA GLN A 25 -16.00 10.80 -11.74
C GLN A 25 -14.61 11.45 -11.85
N LYS A 26 -14.59 12.63 -12.49
CA LYS A 26 -13.39 13.45 -12.63
C LYS A 26 -13.16 14.28 -11.37
N THR A 27 -11.91 14.34 -10.92
CA THR A 27 -11.46 15.22 -9.83
C THR A 27 -10.23 15.99 -10.28
N VAL A 28 -10.20 17.31 -10.00
CA VAL A 28 -9.01 18.15 -10.25
C VAL A 28 -8.30 18.38 -8.90
N HIS A 29 -7.00 18.11 -8.87
CA HIS A 29 -6.19 18.25 -7.68
C HIS A 29 -4.78 18.72 -8.06
N ASN A 30 -4.34 19.85 -7.47
CA ASN A 30 -3.03 20.45 -7.76
C ASN A 30 -2.78 20.64 -9.28
N GLY A 31 -3.81 21.07 -10.01
CA GLY A 31 -3.73 21.28 -11.47
C GLY A 31 -3.71 20.01 -12.31
N ARG A 32 -3.83 18.84 -11.71
CA ARG A 32 -3.88 17.55 -12.39
C ARG A 32 -5.28 16.96 -12.36
N ILE A 33 -5.60 16.18 -13.38
CA ILE A 33 -6.90 15.54 -13.52
C ILE A 33 -6.78 14.07 -13.11
N PHE A 34 -7.71 13.64 -12.25
CA PHE A 34 -7.83 12.26 -11.79
C PHE A 34 -9.23 11.74 -12.09
N TYR A 35 -9.33 10.48 -12.46
CA TYR A 35 -10.62 9.79 -12.67
C TYR A 35 -10.73 8.63 -11.69
N ASP A 36 -11.92 8.45 -11.09
CA ASP A 36 -12.19 7.31 -10.24
C ASP A 36 -12.04 6.01 -11.04
N LYS A 37 -11.27 5.09 -10.52
CA LYS A 37 -11.10 3.73 -11.06
C LYS A 37 -11.79 2.69 -10.19
N PHE A 38 -12.24 3.10 -9.03
CA PHE A 38 -12.88 2.25 -8.02
C PHE A 38 -14.16 2.91 -7.54
N GLU A 39 -15.16 2.09 -7.21
CA GLU A 39 -16.35 2.53 -6.51
C GLU A 39 -16.23 2.18 -5.02
N HIS A 40 -16.73 3.07 -4.16
CA HIS A 40 -16.80 2.82 -2.72
C HIS A 40 -17.98 1.91 -2.42
N VAL A 41 -17.75 0.86 -1.65
CA VAL A 41 -18.78 -0.09 -1.20
C VAL A 41 -18.92 0.01 0.31
N SER A 42 -20.09 0.51 0.76
CA SER A 42 -20.39 0.71 2.18
C SER A 42 -20.90 -0.57 2.85
N SER A 43 -20.14 -1.66 2.71
CA SER A 43 -20.43 -2.93 3.35
C SER A 43 -19.14 -3.62 3.76
N LEU A 44 -19.24 -4.63 4.62
CA LEU A 44 -18.08 -5.33 5.16
C LEU A 44 -17.25 -5.99 4.06
N LEU A 45 -15.94 -5.87 4.19
CA LEU A 45 -14.98 -6.64 3.40
C LEU A 45 -14.94 -8.06 4.00
N THR A 46 -15.72 -8.96 3.42
CA THR A 46 -15.83 -10.34 3.91
C THR A 46 -14.73 -11.24 3.37
N SER A 47 -14.54 -12.39 4.00
CA SER A 47 -13.63 -13.44 3.51
C SER A 47 -13.96 -13.87 2.09
N GLN A 48 -15.24 -13.94 1.73
CA GLN A 48 -15.67 -14.31 0.38
C GLN A 48 -15.22 -13.28 -0.66
N ILE A 49 -15.32 -12.00 -0.34
CA ILE A 49 -14.86 -10.92 -1.23
C ILE A 49 -13.34 -10.98 -1.40
N ILE A 50 -12.61 -11.19 -0.29
CA ILE A 50 -11.15 -11.34 -0.33
C ILE A 50 -10.76 -12.54 -1.21
N GLN A 51 -11.43 -13.67 -1.05
CA GLN A 51 -11.16 -14.87 -1.85
C GLN A 51 -11.45 -14.62 -3.34
N SER A 52 -12.52 -13.92 -3.67
CA SER A 52 -12.82 -13.54 -5.06
C SER A 52 -11.71 -12.67 -5.65
N HIS A 53 -11.16 -11.75 -4.87
CA HIS A 53 -10.01 -10.94 -5.28
C HIS A 53 -8.77 -11.83 -5.51
N LEU A 54 -8.45 -12.71 -4.59
CA LEU A 54 -7.28 -13.60 -4.70
C LEU A 54 -7.40 -14.56 -5.88
N ARG A 55 -8.62 -14.95 -6.24
CA ARG A 55 -8.89 -15.75 -7.45
C ARG A 55 -8.95 -14.92 -8.74
N ARG A 56 -8.72 -13.61 -8.64
CA ARG A 56 -8.72 -12.67 -9.77
C ARG A 56 -10.08 -12.53 -10.47
N GLU A 57 -11.16 -12.81 -9.76
CA GLU A 57 -12.53 -12.64 -10.26
C GLU A 57 -12.96 -11.18 -10.19
N ILE A 58 -12.50 -10.46 -9.18
CA ILE A 58 -12.72 -9.02 -8.97
C ILE A 58 -11.42 -8.39 -8.49
N VAL A 59 -11.34 -7.06 -8.55
CA VAL A 59 -10.23 -6.31 -7.98
C VAL A 59 -10.74 -5.44 -6.85
N VAL A 60 -10.21 -5.67 -5.66
CA VAL A 60 -10.60 -4.97 -4.43
C VAL A 60 -9.45 -4.09 -3.95
N ALA A 61 -9.79 -2.92 -3.44
CA ALA A 61 -8.82 -1.99 -2.85
C ALA A 61 -9.29 -1.56 -1.46
N HIS A 62 -8.36 -1.09 -0.65
CA HIS A 62 -8.63 -0.57 0.67
C HIS A 62 -8.07 0.84 0.81
N SER A 63 -8.64 1.63 1.73
CA SER A 63 -8.11 2.95 2.07
C SER A 63 -6.93 2.82 3.03
N LEU A 64 -5.88 3.60 2.80
CA LEU A 64 -4.81 3.77 3.78
C LEU A 64 -5.21 4.73 4.90
N ILE A 65 -6.17 5.61 4.64
CA ILE A 65 -6.68 6.56 5.63
C ILE A 65 -7.75 5.85 6.45
N LEU A 66 -7.48 5.69 7.73
CA LEU A 66 -8.39 5.05 8.69
C LEU A 66 -9.24 6.09 9.40
N ARG A 67 -10.21 5.64 10.20
CA ARG A 67 -11.10 6.52 10.97
C ARG A 67 -10.30 7.49 11.83
N GLY A 68 -10.78 8.73 11.91
CA GLY A 68 -10.13 9.80 12.68
C GLY A 68 -8.85 10.31 12.01
N ASN A 69 -8.73 10.21 10.70
CA ASN A 69 -7.54 10.63 9.95
C ASN A 69 -6.24 10.01 10.49
N LYS A 70 -6.28 8.69 10.67
CA LYS A 70 -5.14 7.90 11.12
C LYS A 70 -4.64 7.00 9.99
N VAL A 71 -3.39 6.59 10.09
CA VAL A 71 -2.79 5.57 9.21
C VAL A 71 -1.99 4.60 10.06
N GLU A 72 -1.86 3.37 9.63
CA GLU A 72 -1.02 2.37 10.27
C GLU A 72 0.06 1.82 9.35
N ASN A 73 -0.07 2.09 8.04
CA ASN A 73 0.89 1.62 7.04
C ASN A 73 1.39 2.78 6.19
N ILE A 74 2.68 2.75 5.90
CA ILE A 74 3.29 3.53 4.84
C ILE A 74 3.54 2.56 3.69
N VAL A 75 3.21 2.93 2.46
CA VAL A 75 3.34 2.00 1.33
C VAL A 75 4.09 2.65 0.19
N PHE A 76 5.01 1.89 -0.41
CA PHE A 76 5.63 2.23 -1.68
C PHE A 76 5.06 1.30 -2.76
N ASP A 77 4.41 1.88 -3.73
CA ASP A 77 3.86 1.20 -4.90
C ASP A 77 4.91 1.22 -6.01
N TYR A 78 5.72 0.17 -6.07
CA TYR A 78 6.81 0.04 -7.02
C TYR A 78 6.31 -0.44 -8.39
N ASN A 79 6.65 0.30 -9.43
CA ASN A 79 6.21 0.06 -10.80
C ASN A 79 7.36 -0.12 -11.79
N GLY A 80 8.56 -0.44 -11.30
CA GLY A 80 9.76 -0.64 -12.12
C GLY A 80 9.90 -2.05 -12.66
N ARG A 81 11.11 -2.39 -13.09
CA ARG A 81 11.41 -3.67 -13.76
C ARG A 81 12.29 -4.62 -12.96
N ASP A 82 12.81 -4.18 -11.81
CA ASP A 82 13.73 -4.96 -10.99
C ASP A 82 13.26 -4.95 -9.53
N ALA A 83 12.28 -5.80 -9.24
CA ALA A 83 11.67 -5.92 -7.93
C ALA A 83 12.68 -6.34 -6.85
N GLN A 84 13.60 -7.25 -7.19
CA GLN A 84 14.62 -7.73 -6.27
C GLN A 84 15.55 -6.62 -5.83
N ARG A 85 16.03 -5.82 -6.79
CA ARG A 85 16.91 -4.69 -6.52
C ARG A 85 16.21 -3.61 -5.72
N PHE A 86 14.97 -3.28 -6.09
CA PHE A 86 14.15 -2.33 -5.34
C PHE A 86 13.98 -2.77 -3.89
N TYR A 87 13.55 -4.01 -3.68
CA TYR A 87 13.37 -4.53 -2.33
C TYR A 87 14.66 -4.50 -1.52
N HIS A 88 15.77 -4.91 -2.11
CA HIS A 88 17.07 -4.91 -1.42
C HIS A 88 17.46 -3.49 -0.99
N ARG A 89 17.34 -2.51 -1.89
CA ARG A 89 17.66 -1.11 -1.59
C ARG A 89 16.75 -0.53 -0.52
N ALA A 90 15.46 -0.81 -0.64
CA ALA A 90 14.47 -0.37 0.36
C ALA A 90 14.73 -1.00 1.72
N GLN A 91 15.04 -2.29 1.76
CA GLN A 91 15.35 -3.02 2.99
C GLN A 91 16.54 -2.38 3.72
N LEU A 92 17.62 -2.09 3.02
CA LEU A 92 18.80 -1.45 3.61
C LEU A 92 18.45 -0.06 4.15
N MET A 93 17.74 0.75 3.38
CA MET A 93 17.33 2.08 3.79
C MET A 93 16.42 2.03 5.03
N LEU A 94 15.44 1.14 5.04
CA LEU A 94 14.51 1.01 6.16
C LEU A 94 15.21 0.55 7.44
N ARG A 95 16.13 -0.39 7.35
CA ARG A 95 16.94 -0.82 8.49
C ARG A 95 17.78 0.34 9.06
N ASP A 96 18.41 1.12 8.18
CA ASP A 96 19.19 2.29 8.59
C ASP A 96 18.33 3.34 9.31
N GLU A 97 17.05 3.45 8.93
CA GLU A 97 16.09 4.35 9.57
C GLU A 97 15.39 3.74 10.80
N GLY A 98 15.77 2.52 11.19
CA GLY A 98 15.25 1.86 12.38
C GLY A 98 13.93 1.10 12.17
N PHE A 99 13.48 0.90 10.94
CA PHE A 99 12.28 0.12 10.65
C PHE A 99 12.65 -1.35 10.50
N ILE A 100 11.98 -2.19 11.29
CA ILE A 100 12.25 -3.63 11.38
C ILE A 100 11.01 -4.48 11.09
N ASN A 101 9.92 -3.86 10.64
CA ASN A 101 8.66 -4.54 10.38
C ASN A 101 8.04 -4.02 9.08
N PHE A 102 8.30 -4.71 8.00
CA PHE A 102 7.76 -4.39 6.68
C PHE A 102 7.60 -5.64 5.83
N THR A 103 6.68 -5.59 4.88
CA THR A 103 6.35 -6.70 4.00
C THR A 103 6.16 -6.20 2.57
N ALA A 104 6.81 -6.84 1.63
CA ALA A 104 6.58 -6.61 0.20
C ALA A 104 5.63 -7.68 -0.34
N TYR A 105 4.64 -7.25 -1.11
CA TYR A 105 3.65 -8.12 -1.73
C TYR A 105 3.68 -7.95 -3.25
N THR A 106 3.34 -9.02 -3.95
CA THR A 106 3.11 -8.94 -5.39
C THR A 106 1.78 -8.27 -5.68
N THR A 107 1.69 -7.66 -6.86
CA THR A 107 0.47 -7.02 -7.36
C THR A 107 -0.07 -7.79 -8.56
N LYS A 108 -1.11 -7.28 -9.19
CA LYS A 108 -1.67 -7.85 -10.41
C LYS A 108 -0.64 -7.89 -11.55
N THR A 109 0.25 -6.90 -11.62
CA THR A 109 1.26 -6.80 -12.66
C THR A 109 2.56 -7.46 -12.21
N GLN A 110 3.05 -8.41 -12.98
CA GLN A 110 4.29 -9.10 -12.67
C GLN A 110 5.46 -8.10 -12.55
N GLY A 111 6.27 -8.27 -11.52
CA GLY A 111 7.43 -7.39 -11.25
C GLY A 111 7.10 -6.13 -10.47
N HIS A 112 5.83 -5.78 -10.31
CA HIS A 112 5.42 -4.67 -9.44
C HIS A 112 5.26 -5.15 -8.00
N LEU A 113 5.54 -4.26 -7.04
CA LEU A 113 5.43 -4.57 -5.61
C LEU A 113 4.68 -3.48 -4.86
N HIS A 114 3.93 -3.88 -3.84
CA HIS A 114 3.52 -2.99 -2.76
C HIS A 114 4.36 -3.30 -1.53
N LEU A 115 5.19 -2.36 -1.12
CA LEU A 115 5.99 -2.49 0.11
C LEU A 115 5.28 -1.77 1.25
N TYR A 116 4.74 -2.55 2.18
CA TYR A 116 4.04 -2.06 3.37
C TYR A 116 5.01 -1.95 4.54
N ILE A 117 5.15 -0.74 5.06
CA ILE A 117 5.90 -0.48 6.30
C ILE A 117 4.87 -0.40 7.42
N HIS A 118 4.89 -1.36 8.34
CA HIS A 118 3.92 -1.46 9.44
C HIS A 118 4.34 -0.50 10.57
N LYS A 119 4.04 0.78 10.37
CA LYS A 119 4.46 1.86 11.27
C LYS A 119 3.72 1.82 12.61
N GLY A 120 2.47 1.38 12.60
CA GLY A 120 1.58 1.49 13.73
C GLY A 120 0.77 2.78 13.69
N HIS A 121 -0.11 2.97 14.68
CA HIS A 121 -1.07 4.05 14.74
C HIS A 121 -0.39 5.43 14.69
N THR A 122 -0.70 6.22 13.68
CA THR A 122 -0.03 7.49 13.38
C THR A 122 -1.05 8.47 12.78
N ASP A 123 -0.93 9.76 13.10
CA ASP A 123 -1.73 10.80 12.46
C ASP A 123 -1.43 10.88 10.96
N LEU A 124 -2.46 11.14 10.17
CA LEU A 124 -2.35 11.19 8.71
C LEU A 124 -1.24 12.15 8.23
N GLU A 125 -1.19 13.35 8.80
CA GLU A 125 -0.17 14.34 8.40
C GLU A 125 1.25 13.87 8.74
N GLU A 126 1.44 13.23 9.90
CA GLU A 126 2.72 12.65 10.27
C GLU A 126 3.07 11.47 9.35
N GLY A 127 2.08 10.66 8.98
CA GLY A 127 2.26 9.56 8.02
C GLY A 127 2.69 10.05 6.64
N LYS A 128 2.10 11.14 6.15
CA LYS A 128 2.48 11.78 4.88
C LYS A 128 3.93 12.29 4.91
N LYS A 129 4.32 12.96 6.01
CA LYS A 129 5.69 13.45 6.19
C LYS A 129 6.69 12.31 6.21
N LEU A 130 6.38 11.24 6.93
CA LEU A 130 7.23 10.06 7.00
C LEU A 130 7.38 9.38 5.63
N ALA A 131 6.27 9.18 4.92
CA ALA A 131 6.28 8.59 3.58
C ALA A 131 7.18 9.40 2.65
N LYS A 132 7.04 10.71 2.64
CA LYS A 132 7.87 11.61 1.82
C LYS A 132 9.34 11.54 2.20
N SER A 133 9.65 11.56 3.50
CA SER A 133 11.03 11.46 3.99
C SER A 133 11.70 10.15 3.57
N LEU A 134 11.03 9.03 3.78
CA LEU A 134 11.56 7.71 3.39
C LEU A 134 11.72 7.60 1.86
N SER A 135 10.76 8.14 1.11
CA SER A 135 10.83 8.15 -0.35
C SER A 135 12.04 8.93 -0.85
N MET A 136 12.32 10.09 -0.27
CA MET A 136 13.49 10.91 -0.63
C MET A 136 14.80 10.19 -0.32
N LYS A 137 14.88 9.52 0.82
CA LYS A 137 16.06 8.75 1.21
C LYS A 137 16.32 7.57 0.26
N LEU A 138 15.27 6.91 -0.16
CA LEU A 138 15.39 5.82 -1.13
C LEU A 138 15.75 6.35 -2.52
N ALA A 139 15.20 7.49 -2.93
CA ALA A 139 15.49 8.11 -4.22
C ALA A 139 16.95 8.56 -4.34
N ALA A 140 17.64 8.80 -3.23
CA ALA A 140 19.07 9.08 -3.22
C ALA A 140 19.93 7.84 -3.54
N LYS A 141 19.34 6.64 -3.48
CA LYS A 141 20.04 5.35 -3.64
C LYS A 141 19.69 4.60 -4.93
N CYS A 142 18.56 4.90 -5.53
CA CYS A 142 18.11 4.25 -6.76
C CYS A 142 17.08 5.12 -7.49
N PRO A 143 16.90 4.89 -8.81
CA PRO A 143 15.90 5.65 -9.58
C PRO A 143 14.51 5.53 -8.98
N MET A 144 13.78 6.63 -8.93
CA MET A 144 12.43 6.66 -8.37
C MET A 144 11.41 6.07 -9.34
N GLU A 145 11.05 4.81 -9.10
CA GLU A 145 10.07 4.06 -9.89
C GLU A 145 8.90 3.60 -9.01
N TRP A 146 8.55 4.41 -8.01
CA TRP A 146 7.45 4.12 -7.08
C TRP A 146 6.64 5.36 -6.78
N ARG A 147 5.39 5.15 -6.36
CA ARG A 147 4.57 6.15 -5.70
C ARG A 147 4.55 5.84 -4.21
N MET A 148 4.46 6.88 -3.39
CA MET A 148 4.37 6.72 -1.93
C MET A 148 2.95 6.98 -1.44
N PHE A 149 2.56 6.30 -0.38
CA PHE A 149 1.26 6.46 0.28
C PHE A 149 1.47 6.49 1.81
N PRO A 150 0.72 7.31 2.58
CA PRO A 150 -0.21 8.33 2.08
C PRO A 150 0.53 9.52 1.48
N SER A 151 -0.13 10.27 0.60
CA SER A 151 0.49 11.40 -0.10
C SER A 151 -0.51 12.53 -0.37
N ASN A 152 0.03 13.76 -0.47
CA ASN A 152 -0.71 14.94 -0.93
C ASN A 152 -0.66 15.12 -2.46
N ASP A 153 0.07 14.26 -3.18
CA ASP A 153 0.24 14.38 -4.64
C ASP A 153 -1.04 14.04 -5.40
N PHE A 154 -2.01 13.44 -4.74
CA PHE A 154 -3.32 13.10 -5.30
C PHE A 154 -4.43 13.36 -4.28
N PRO A 155 -5.71 13.44 -4.72
CA PRO A 155 -6.82 13.70 -3.82
C PRO A 155 -6.89 12.69 -2.65
N PRO A 156 -7.42 13.09 -1.46
CA PRO A 156 -7.49 12.20 -0.31
C PRO A 156 -8.15 10.86 -0.60
N GLN A 157 -9.22 10.84 -1.40
CA GLN A 157 -9.94 9.63 -1.77
C GLN A 157 -9.14 8.68 -2.68
N PHE A 158 -8.00 9.12 -3.21
CA PHE A 158 -7.09 8.31 -4.02
C PHE A 158 -5.94 7.70 -3.20
N ASN A 159 -5.92 7.90 -1.87
CA ASN A 159 -5.03 7.17 -0.97
C ASN A 159 -5.59 5.77 -0.72
N ILE A 160 -5.83 5.04 -1.80
CA ILE A 160 -6.32 3.66 -1.81
C ILE A 160 -5.35 2.77 -2.58
N LEU A 161 -5.29 1.51 -2.18
CA LEU A 161 -4.42 0.52 -2.81
C LEU A 161 -5.18 -0.78 -3.03
N THR A 162 -4.93 -1.42 -4.17
CA THR A 162 -5.44 -2.77 -4.39
C THR A 162 -4.87 -3.73 -3.37
N LEU A 163 -5.68 -4.69 -2.94
CA LEU A 163 -5.19 -5.77 -2.10
C LEU A 163 -4.10 -6.55 -2.85
N PRO A 164 -3.08 -7.00 -2.15
CA PRO A 164 -2.02 -7.81 -2.77
C PRO A 164 -2.48 -9.23 -3.09
N TYR A 165 -1.61 -9.99 -3.74
CA TYR A 165 -1.89 -11.37 -4.13
C TYR A 165 -1.01 -12.37 -3.41
N GLU A 166 0.29 -12.08 -3.24
CA GLU A 166 1.23 -12.98 -2.57
C GLU A 166 2.27 -12.19 -1.78
N VAL A 167 2.84 -12.82 -0.77
CA VAL A 167 4.00 -12.27 -0.08
C VAL A 167 5.23 -12.48 -0.94
N PHE A 168 5.93 -11.38 -1.27
CA PHE A 168 7.21 -11.43 -1.98
C PHE A 168 8.37 -11.60 -1.00
N ALA A 169 8.41 -10.76 0.05
CA ALA A 169 9.43 -10.81 1.09
C ALA A 169 8.93 -10.08 2.33
N LYS A 170 9.45 -10.44 3.50
CA LYS A 170 9.07 -9.79 4.75
C LYS A 170 10.28 -9.63 5.67
N GLU A 171 10.26 -8.56 6.47
CA GLU A 171 11.19 -8.29 7.54
C GLU A 171 10.42 -8.04 8.82
N ARG A 172 10.87 -8.62 9.93
CA ARG A 172 10.31 -8.44 11.25
C ARG A 172 11.44 -8.38 12.28
N SER A 173 11.13 -7.93 13.49
CA SER A 173 12.08 -7.95 14.58
C SER A 173 12.67 -9.34 14.78
N ALA A 174 13.92 -9.41 15.25
CA ALA A 174 14.60 -10.69 15.51
C ALA A 174 13.77 -11.58 16.44
N TRP A 175 13.11 -10.97 17.44
CA TRP A 175 12.25 -11.69 18.38
C TRP A 175 11.07 -12.35 17.69
N ALA A 176 10.39 -11.63 16.81
CA ALA A 176 9.24 -12.16 16.05
C ALA A 176 9.65 -13.25 15.06
N ARG A 177 10.90 -13.27 14.61
CA ARG A 177 11.39 -14.28 13.67
C ARG A 177 11.62 -15.65 14.30
N HIS A 178 11.77 -15.70 15.61
CA HIS A 178 12.01 -16.95 16.35
C HIS A 178 10.72 -17.54 16.95
N MET A 179 9.60 -16.89 16.74
CA MET A 179 8.29 -17.39 17.11
C MET A 179 7.66 -18.14 15.93
#